data_5b3267205d136d560ba23e1aec0ff83d
#
_entry.id   5b3267205d136d560ba23e1aec0ff83d
#
_cell.length_a   1.000
_cell.length_b   1.000
_cell.length_c   1.000
_cell.angle_alpha   90.00
_cell.angle_beta   90.00
_cell.angle_gamma   90.00
#
_symmetry.space_group_name_H-M   'P 1'
#
loop_
_entity.id
_entity.type
_entity.pdbx_description
1 polymer ?
#
loop_
_entity_poly.entity_id
_entity_poly.type
_entity_poly.pdbx_seq_one_letter_code
_entity_poly.pdbx_strand_id
1 'polypeptide(L)'
;MSLESVRAFLNAHAPDIEIIETAESSSTVALAAEAHGVEPAQIAKTICLRVGEQMMLVVAGGTARLDNRKFKDTFGAKARMLGAEEVVAITSHPVGGVCPFGLPSPLPIYCDISLKRFDEVVPAAGSTNSAVRIETGRLAELTGASWVDVCQ
;
A
#
# COMPACT_ATOMS: atom_id res chain seq x y z
N MET A 1 3.29 -16.15 -6.79
CA MET A 1 3.81 -15.78 -5.46
C MET A 1 3.92 -14.27 -5.37
N SER A 2 3.63 -13.71 -4.22
CA SER A 2 3.48 -12.25 -4.07
C SER A 2 4.73 -11.43 -4.39
N LEU A 3 5.89 -11.79 -3.83
CA LEU A 3 7.14 -11.08 -4.15
C LEU A 3 7.48 -11.20 -5.65
N GLU A 4 7.25 -12.36 -6.21
CA GLU A 4 7.48 -12.61 -7.64
C GLU A 4 6.52 -11.80 -8.52
N SER A 5 5.25 -11.67 -8.11
CA SER A 5 4.28 -10.87 -8.88
C SER A 5 4.62 -9.39 -8.83
N VAL A 6 5.13 -8.89 -7.69
CA VAL A 6 5.60 -7.51 -7.58
C VAL A 6 6.82 -7.31 -8.48
N ARG A 7 7.76 -8.24 -8.44
CA ARG A 7 8.98 -8.18 -9.26
C ARG A 7 8.63 -8.15 -10.74
N ALA A 8 7.70 -9.00 -11.18
CA ALA A 8 7.25 -9.04 -12.56
C ALA A 8 6.55 -7.73 -12.96
N PHE A 9 5.71 -7.21 -12.09
CA PHE A 9 5.03 -5.93 -12.33
C PHE A 9 6.02 -4.78 -12.49
N LEU A 10 6.99 -4.66 -11.58
CA LEU A 10 7.99 -3.59 -11.65
C LEU A 10 8.91 -3.73 -12.86
N ASN A 11 9.31 -4.95 -13.20
CA ASN A 11 10.12 -5.19 -14.39
C ASN A 11 9.41 -4.75 -15.67
N ALA A 12 8.08 -4.91 -15.71
CA ALA A 12 7.28 -4.53 -16.88
C ALA A 12 6.99 -3.02 -16.95
N HIS A 13 6.78 -2.38 -15.80
CA HIS A 13 6.27 -1.00 -15.75
C HIS A 13 7.25 0.04 -15.18
N ALA A 14 8.19 -0.39 -14.36
CA ALA A 14 9.15 0.51 -13.70
C ALA A 14 10.46 -0.25 -13.40
N PRO A 15 11.20 -0.67 -14.45
CA PRO A 15 12.38 -1.54 -14.27
C PRO A 15 13.52 -0.87 -13.51
N ASP A 16 13.51 0.44 -13.36
CA ASP A 16 14.49 1.18 -12.57
C ASP A 16 14.24 1.12 -11.06
N ILE A 17 13.06 0.68 -10.64
CA ILE A 17 12.73 0.56 -9.20
C ILE A 17 13.23 -0.79 -8.70
N GLU A 18 14.11 -0.76 -7.70
CA GLU A 18 14.71 -1.95 -7.11
C GLU A 18 13.92 -2.40 -5.89
N ILE A 19 13.67 -3.71 -5.78
CA ILE A 19 13.09 -4.30 -4.57
C ILE A 19 14.21 -4.50 -3.57
N ILE A 20 14.02 -3.95 -2.36
CA ILE A 20 14.96 -4.06 -1.26
C ILE A 20 14.47 -5.17 -0.34
N GLU A 21 15.27 -6.22 -0.19
CA GLU A 21 15.00 -7.30 0.76
C GLU A 21 15.89 -7.12 1.97
N THR A 22 15.33 -7.26 3.17
CA THR A 22 16.07 -7.12 4.41
C THR A 22 16.14 -8.46 5.14
N ALA A 23 17.15 -8.64 5.99
CA ALA A 23 17.24 -9.82 6.84
C ALA A 23 16.19 -9.81 7.93
N GLU A 24 15.77 -8.63 8.35
CA GLU A 24 14.79 -8.42 9.42
C GLU A 24 13.38 -8.24 8.85
N SER A 25 12.39 -8.57 9.67
CA SER A 25 10.99 -8.38 9.30
C SER A 25 10.65 -6.89 9.14
N SER A 26 9.83 -6.58 8.13
CA SER A 26 9.22 -5.26 7.94
C SER A 26 7.70 -5.38 7.89
N SER A 27 7.14 -6.32 8.64
CA SER A 27 5.71 -6.67 8.58
C SER A 27 4.79 -5.67 9.26
N THR A 28 5.32 -4.74 10.03
CA THR A 28 4.56 -3.63 10.63
C THR A 28 5.18 -2.30 10.21
N VAL A 29 4.41 -1.22 10.36
CA VAL A 29 4.92 0.12 10.05
C VAL A 29 6.19 0.44 10.84
N ALA A 30 6.20 0.14 12.15
CA ALA A 30 7.36 0.41 13.00
C ALA A 30 8.58 -0.41 12.57
N LEU A 31 8.41 -1.70 12.31
CA LEU A 31 9.50 -2.57 11.85
C LEU A 31 10.00 -2.16 10.48
N ALA A 32 9.11 -1.81 9.56
CA ALA A 32 9.49 -1.34 8.24
C ALA A 32 10.29 -0.04 8.31
N ALA A 33 9.86 0.91 9.12
CA ALA A 33 10.57 2.17 9.32
C ALA A 33 11.99 1.94 9.83
N GLU A 34 12.14 1.05 10.81
CA GLU A 34 13.43 0.70 11.39
C GLU A 34 14.32 0.00 10.35
N ALA A 35 13.77 -1.01 9.66
CA ALA A 35 14.54 -1.79 8.68
C ALA A 35 15.06 -0.94 7.52
N HIS A 36 14.32 0.07 7.11
CA HIS A 36 14.67 0.92 5.97
C HIS A 36 15.24 2.28 6.36
N GLY A 37 15.38 2.56 7.66
CA GLY A 37 15.99 3.80 8.14
C GLY A 37 15.18 5.05 7.83
N VAL A 38 13.86 4.96 7.90
CA VAL A 38 12.95 6.08 7.61
C VAL A 38 12.01 6.32 8.78
N GLU A 39 11.29 7.44 8.75
CA GLU A 39 10.25 7.71 9.74
C GLU A 39 9.03 6.83 9.50
N PRO A 40 8.30 6.43 10.55
CA PRO A 40 7.06 5.65 10.38
C PRO A 40 6.05 6.31 9.42
N ALA A 41 5.94 7.64 9.45
CA ALA A 41 5.04 8.37 8.55
C ALA A 41 5.42 8.25 7.08
N GLN A 42 6.68 7.92 6.76
CA GLN A 42 7.18 7.75 5.39
C GLN A 42 6.87 6.37 4.81
N ILE A 43 6.48 5.42 5.63
CA ILE A 43 6.01 4.12 5.15
C ILE A 43 4.68 4.33 4.44
N ALA A 44 4.52 3.71 3.28
CA ALA A 44 3.26 3.74 2.53
C ALA A 44 2.52 2.42 2.79
N LYS A 45 1.61 2.43 3.75
CA LYS A 45 0.83 1.22 4.08
C LYS A 45 -0.37 1.09 3.17
N THR A 46 -0.66 -0.13 2.75
CA THR A 46 -1.82 -0.44 1.92
C THR A 46 -2.90 -1.08 2.76
N ILE A 47 -4.06 -0.45 2.78
CA ILE A 47 -5.21 -0.90 3.56
C ILE A 47 -6.22 -1.51 2.59
N CYS A 48 -6.63 -2.76 2.86
CA CYS A 48 -7.62 -3.45 2.05
C CYS A 48 -9.00 -3.28 2.68
N LEU A 49 -9.91 -2.71 1.92
CA LEU A 49 -11.23 -2.31 2.42
C LEU A 49 -12.35 -2.85 1.54
N ARG A 50 -13.51 -3.03 2.18
CA ARG A 50 -14.76 -3.27 1.50
C ARG A 50 -15.69 -2.08 1.74
N VAL A 51 -16.28 -1.58 0.67
CA VAL A 51 -17.30 -0.52 0.73
C VAL A 51 -18.51 -1.02 -0.03
N GLY A 52 -19.59 -1.35 0.69
CA GLY A 52 -20.72 -2.06 0.10
C GLY A 52 -20.26 -3.42 -0.41
N GLU A 53 -20.41 -3.68 -1.69
CA GLU A 53 -19.97 -4.93 -2.32
C GLU A 53 -18.61 -4.79 -3.02
N GLN A 54 -18.03 -3.60 -3.03
CA GLN A 54 -16.79 -3.35 -3.74
C GLN A 54 -15.59 -3.39 -2.80
N MET A 55 -14.52 -4.05 -3.24
CA MET A 55 -13.25 -4.06 -2.54
C MET A 55 -12.33 -3.03 -3.16
N MET A 56 -11.50 -2.40 -2.34
CA MET A 56 -10.54 -1.40 -2.79
C MET A 56 -9.30 -1.38 -1.93
N LEU A 57 -8.25 -0.77 -2.45
CA LEU A 57 -7.03 -0.52 -1.70
C LEU A 57 -6.89 0.99 -1.47
N VAL A 58 -6.51 1.35 -0.25
CA VAL A 58 -6.15 2.72 0.09
C VAL A 58 -4.71 2.71 0.60
N VAL A 59 -3.84 3.45 -0.06
CA VAL A 59 -2.45 3.59 0.34
C VAL A 59 -2.31 4.89 1.13
N ALA A 60 -1.80 4.82 2.33
CA ALA A 60 -1.71 5.96 3.24
C ALA A 60 -0.38 5.99 3.98
N GLY A 61 -0.03 7.15 4.51
CA GLY A 61 1.16 7.29 5.36
C GLY A 61 1.08 6.38 6.59
N GLY A 62 2.23 5.86 7.03
CA GLY A 62 2.28 4.84 8.07
C GLY A 62 1.63 5.25 9.40
N THR A 63 1.65 6.53 9.74
CA THR A 63 1.05 7.04 10.97
C THR A 63 -0.37 7.60 10.78
N ALA A 64 -0.85 7.65 9.55
CA ALA A 64 -2.20 8.12 9.26
C ALA A 64 -3.23 7.06 9.66
N ARG A 65 -4.41 7.50 10.03
CA ARG A 65 -5.53 6.62 10.38
C ARG A 65 -6.75 6.99 9.55
N LEU A 66 -7.52 6.00 9.14
CA LEU A 66 -8.78 6.27 8.46
C LEU A 66 -9.69 7.09 9.36
N ASP A 67 -10.22 8.17 8.80
CA ASP A 67 -11.22 8.99 9.44
C ASP A 67 -12.58 8.56 8.90
N ASN A 68 -13.43 8.01 9.75
CA ASN A 68 -14.71 7.45 9.32
C ASN A 68 -15.61 8.46 8.62
N ARG A 69 -15.61 9.70 9.09
CA ARG A 69 -16.43 10.76 8.50
C ARG A 69 -15.91 11.16 7.13
N LYS A 70 -14.61 11.40 7.00
CA LYS A 70 -13.99 11.73 5.71
C LYS A 70 -14.19 10.60 4.71
N PHE A 71 -14.04 9.36 5.16
CA PHE A 71 -14.23 8.20 4.30
C PHE A 71 -15.67 8.13 3.78
N LYS A 72 -16.64 8.25 4.68
CA LYS A 72 -18.05 8.24 4.31
C LYS A 72 -18.41 9.40 3.37
N ASP A 73 -17.87 10.59 3.62
CA ASP A 73 -18.11 11.74 2.76
C ASP A 73 -17.55 11.53 1.35
N THR A 74 -16.41 10.81 1.25
CA THR A 74 -15.74 10.54 -0.04
C THR A 74 -16.40 9.40 -0.81
N PHE A 75 -16.72 8.30 -0.13
CA PHE A 75 -17.18 7.05 -0.76
C PHE A 75 -18.66 6.74 -0.55
N GLY A 76 -19.35 7.51 0.25
CA GLY A 76 -20.80 7.34 0.47
C GLY A 76 -21.19 6.22 1.42
N ALA A 77 -20.23 5.49 2.00
CA ALA A 77 -20.50 4.40 2.91
C ALA A 77 -19.30 4.18 3.85
N LYS A 78 -19.51 3.39 4.88
CA LYS A 78 -18.46 3.03 5.83
C LYS A 78 -17.47 2.07 5.21
N ALA A 79 -16.19 2.22 5.58
CA ALA A 79 -15.16 1.25 5.26
C ALA A 79 -15.25 0.05 6.21
N ARG A 80 -15.05 -1.15 5.66
CA ARG A 80 -14.89 -2.37 6.44
C ARG A 80 -13.53 -2.96 6.13
N MET A 81 -12.75 -3.26 7.16
CA MET A 81 -11.46 -3.92 6.99
C MET A 81 -11.66 -5.36 6.54
N LEU A 82 -10.88 -5.81 5.57
CA LEU A 82 -10.92 -7.21 5.14
C LEU A 82 -10.11 -8.09 6.10
N GLY A 83 -10.55 -9.33 6.28
CA GLY A 83 -9.79 -10.33 7.04
C GLY A 83 -8.57 -10.82 6.26
N ALA A 84 -7.63 -11.46 6.96
CA ALA A 84 -6.37 -11.90 6.37
C ALA A 84 -6.55 -12.80 5.13
N GLU A 85 -7.50 -13.72 5.16
CA GLU A 85 -7.77 -14.62 4.04
C GLU A 85 -8.25 -13.86 2.79
N GLU A 86 -9.14 -12.88 2.99
CA GLU A 86 -9.64 -12.05 1.89
C GLU A 86 -8.53 -11.17 1.31
N VAL A 87 -7.66 -10.63 2.17
CA VAL A 87 -6.51 -9.82 1.74
C VAL A 87 -5.63 -10.62 0.80
N VAL A 88 -5.26 -11.85 1.18
CA VAL A 88 -4.45 -12.73 0.33
C VAL A 88 -5.18 -13.06 -0.96
N ALA A 89 -6.48 -13.35 -0.90
CA ALA A 89 -7.26 -13.71 -2.07
C ALA A 89 -7.29 -12.62 -3.12
N ILE A 90 -7.43 -11.35 -2.73
CA ILE A 90 -7.56 -10.23 -3.67
C ILE A 90 -6.22 -9.60 -4.08
N THR A 91 -5.17 -9.72 -3.26
CA THR A 91 -3.88 -9.08 -3.52
C THR A 91 -2.78 -10.07 -3.89
N SER A 92 -2.93 -11.34 -3.54
CA SER A 92 -1.91 -12.39 -3.51
C SER A 92 -0.72 -12.09 -2.60
N HIS A 93 -0.87 -11.12 -1.70
CA HIS A 93 0.17 -10.71 -0.76
C HIS A 93 -0.18 -11.11 0.67
N PRO A 94 0.80 -11.53 1.48
CA PRO A 94 0.55 -11.84 2.88
C PRO A 94 0.32 -10.56 3.69
N VAL A 95 -0.43 -10.66 4.76
CA VAL A 95 -0.55 -9.56 5.73
C VAL A 95 0.86 -9.20 6.22
N GLY A 96 1.18 -7.92 6.21
CA GLY A 96 2.55 -7.44 6.49
C GLY A 96 3.41 -7.24 5.25
N GLY A 97 2.94 -7.70 4.08
CA GLY A 97 3.62 -7.49 2.80
C GLY A 97 2.71 -6.90 1.74
N VAL A 98 1.51 -6.49 2.11
CA VAL A 98 0.51 -5.98 1.16
C VAL A 98 0.98 -4.67 0.53
N CYS A 99 0.82 -4.60 -0.79
CA CYS A 99 1.14 -3.42 -1.58
C CYS A 99 0.21 -3.35 -2.80
N PRO A 100 0.16 -2.22 -3.52
CA PRO A 100 -0.71 -2.09 -4.67
C PRO A 100 -0.14 -2.65 -5.97
N PHE A 101 0.99 -3.34 -5.91
CA PHE A 101 1.69 -3.87 -7.09
C PHE A 101 1.39 -5.35 -7.33
N GLY A 102 1.35 -5.75 -8.60
CA GLY A 102 1.28 -7.15 -8.98
C GLY A 102 0.01 -7.87 -8.53
N LEU A 103 -1.12 -7.19 -8.57
CA LEU A 103 -2.41 -7.75 -8.17
C LEU A 103 -2.89 -8.81 -9.16
N PRO A 104 -3.54 -9.90 -8.70
CA PRO A 104 -4.05 -10.94 -9.58
C PRO A 104 -5.19 -10.48 -10.49
N SER A 105 -5.95 -9.48 -10.03
CA SER A 105 -7.02 -8.84 -10.81
C SER A 105 -7.06 -7.36 -10.48
N PRO A 106 -7.51 -6.50 -11.41
CA PRO A 106 -7.59 -5.08 -11.14
C PRO A 106 -8.52 -4.75 -9.97
N LEU A 107 -8.07 -3.85 -9.10
CA LEU A 107 -8.85 -3.31 -8.00
C LEU A 107 -8.76 -1.79 -8.04
N PRO A 108 -9.81 -1.07 -7.60
CA PRO A 108 -9.67 0.36 -7.38
C PRO A 108 -8.59 0.65 -6.35
N ILE A 109 -7.68 1.55 -6.68
CA ILE A 109 -6.58 1.94 -5.81
C ILE A 109 -6.66 3.45 -5.59
N TYR A 110 -6.55 3.85 -4.33
CA TYR A 110 -6.55 5.25 -3.93
C TYR A 110 -5.32 5.54 -3.11
N CYS A 111 -4.74 6.73 -3.30
CA CYS A 111 -3.66 7.23 -2.48
C CYS A 111 -4.17 8.36 -1.62
N ASP A 112 -4.01 8.24 -0.31
CA ASP A 112 -4.40 9.29 0.61
C ASP A 112 -3.36 10.42 0.61
N ILE A 113 -3.81 11.65 0.77
CA ILE A 113 -2.94 12.83 0.76
C ILE A 113 -1.88 12.83 1.88
N SER A 114 -2.04 11.99 2.90
CA SER A 114 -1.00 11.81 3.93
C SER A 114 0.35 11.42 3.35
N LEU A 115 0.36 10.74 2.18
CA LEU A 115 1.60 10.37 1.49
C LEU A 115 2.35 11.60 0.96
N LYS A 116 1.65 12.68 0.68
CA LYS A 116 2.25 13.89 0.08
C LYS A 116 3.15 14.64 1.06
N ARG A 117 3.18 14.22 2.32
CA ARG A 117 4.10 14.77 3.32
C ARG A 117 5.56 14.48 2.97
N PHE A 118 5.82 13.47 2.16
CA PHE A 118 7.17 13.08 1.72
C PHE A 118 7.25 13.01 0.21
N ASP A 119 8.40 13.37 -0.35
CA ASP A 119 8.66 13.23 -1.78
C ASP A 119 8.87 11.77 -2.18
N GLU A 120 9.43 10.98 -1.27
CA GLU A 120 9.66 9.55 -1.45
C GLU A 120 9.00 8.79 -0.30
N VAL A 121 8.31 7.70 -0.64
CA VAL A 121 7.66 6.83 0.33
C VAL A 121 8.14 5.39 0.15
N VAL A 122 7.86 4.55 1.16
CA VAL A 122 8.38 3.18 1.22
C VAL A 122 7.21 2.20 1.38
N PRO A 123 6.63 1.72 0.28
CA PRO A 123 5.63 0.64 0.33
C PRO A 123 6.30 -0.73 0.43
N ALA A 124 5.59 -1.70 1.00
CA ALA A 124 5.98 -3.10 0.98
C ALA A 124 6.03 -3.62 -0.47
N ALA A 125 6.66 -4.76 -0.67
CA ALA A 125 6.85 -5.34 -2.00
C ALA A 125 6.40 -6.80 -2.08
N GLY A 126 5.38 -7.18 -1.32
CA GLY A 126 4.75 -8.49 -1.44
C GLY A 126 5.28 -9.56 -0.49
N SER A 127 6.20 -9.24 0.39
CA SER A 127 6.66 -10.14 1.43
C SER A 127 6.88 -9.37 2.73
N THR A 128 7.06 -10.09 3.83
CA THR A 128 7.20 -9.48 5.15
C THR A 128 8.60 -8.89 5.41
N ASN A 129 9.48 -8.94 4.41
CA ASN A 129 10.85 -8.40 4.53
C ASN A 129 11.31 -7.69 3.25
N SER A 130 10.39 -7.20 2.46
CA SER A 130 10.72 -6.50 1.22
C SER A 130 9.95 -5.19 1.10
N ALA A 131 10.56 -4.23 0.42
CA ALA A 131 9.97 -2.91 0.16
C ALA A 131 10.63 -2.28 -1.06
N VAL A 132 10.05 -1.20 -1.52
CA VAL A 132 10.67 -0.34 -2.54
C VAL A 132 10.69 1.09 -2.02
N ARG A 133 11.57 1.91 -2.57
CA ARG A 133 11.56 3.36 -2.38
C ARG A 133 11.06 3.97 -3.68
N ILE A 134 10.02 4.77 -3.61
CA ILE A 134 9.39 5.33 -4.79
C ILE A 134 8.95 6.76 -4.53
N GLU A 135 9.12 7.62 -5.52
CA GLU A 135 8.59 8.97 -5.47
C GLU A 135 7.06 8.91 -5.34
N THR A 136 6.53 9.75 -4.48
CA THR A 136 5.11 9.74 -4.10
C THR A 136 4.17 9.89 -5.31
N GLY A 137 4.46 10.85 -6.19
CA GLY A 137 3.65 11.04 -7.41
C GLY A 137 3.74 9.85 -8.35
N ARG A 138 4.92 9.25 -8.46
CA ARG A 138 5.13 8.09 -9.32
C ARG A 138 4.38 6.86 -8.81
N LEU A 139 4.27 6.71 -7.49
CA LEU A 139 3.47 5.62 -6.91
C LEU A 139 2.03 5.70 -7.40
N ALA A 140 1.43 6.88 -7.35
CA ALA A 140 0.06 7.07 -7.81
C ALA A 140 -0.08 6.82 -9.33
N GLU A 141 0.85 7.32 -10.13
CA GLU A 141 0.83 7.10 -11.58
C GLU A 141 0.99 5.63 -11.94
N LEU A 142 1.96 4.97 -11.32
CA LEU A 142 2.29 3.57 -11.60
C LEU A 142 1.11 2.63 -11.30
N THR A 143 0.34 2.93 -10.25
CA THR A 143 -0.78 2.10 -9.82
C THR A 143 -2.12 2.54 -10.41
N GLY A 144 -2.16 3.68 -11.10
CA GLY A 144 -3.40 4.26 -11.60
C GLY A 144 -4.29 4.79 -10.49
N ALA A 145 -3.72 5.11 -9.32
CA ALA A 145 -4.47 5.53 -8.17
C ALA A 145 -5.04 6.94 -8.32
N SER A 146 -6.19 7.16 -7.70
CA SER A 146 -6.76 8.50 -7.51
C SER A 146 -6.41 9.00 -6.11
N TRP A 147 -6.18 10.29 -5.98
CA TRP A 147 -5.90 10.92 -4.68
C TRP A 147 -7.18 11.16 -3.90
N VAL A 148 -7.13 10.88 -2.61
CA VAL A 148 -8.26 11.08 -1.69
C VAL A 148 -7.77 11.67 -0.37
N ASP A 149 -8.68 12.23 0.41
CA ASP A 149 -8.44 12.73 1.77
C ASP A 149 -9.39 12.00 2.70
N VAL A 150 -8.95 10.86 3.21
CA VAL A 150 -9.78 9.97 4.06
C VAL A 150 -9.13 9.61 5.38
N CYS A 151 -8.02 10.24 5.72
CA CYS A 151 -7.28 9.99 6.96
C CYS A 151 -7.21 11.23 7.84
N GLN A 152 -6.89 11.00 9.10
CA GLN A 152 -6.61 12.04 10.07
C GLN A 152 -5.20 11.91 10.63
#